data_3bb5140de05465de8d507b0a890a6b90
#
_entry.id   3bb5140de05465de8d507b0a890a6b90
#
_cell.length_a   1.000
_cell.length_b   1.000
_cell.length_c   1.000
_cell.angle_alpha   90.00
_cell.angle_beta   90.00
_cell.angle_gamma   90.00
#
_symmetry.space_group_name_H-M   'P 1'
#
loop_
_entity.id
_entity.type
_entity.pdbx_description
1 polymer ?
#
loop_
_entity_poly.entity_id
_entity_poly.type
_entity_poly.pdbx_seq_one_letter_code
_entity_poly.pdbx_strand_id
1 'polypeptide(L)'
;MDDFFDTQVVVWVLKRFRESNLWKILIPHGGKEIWGEYIAYSVKNHIYTLLPSQEDAISKGLLDYTRSFSLKMPTSAGKTFLTELLVFQELKNNPDAKILYLAPLRSLSRELKERYGRLSYEFNFDFRAAYGGCTTSAEEETIENAKLLIATPETFTTLEDTIDDLTEGYTLVVCDEGQLLEDRSRGVNYELLLTRLKRNEHVRFLFISAIIPNISDINRWLGGAVGEVGNSTYRPCKIRFALAMEADGHIVVQYANDAIDDWSVKVNDFLNDRQAKQVGTTQRSLSCALSLKAMEAGPVMLYCSMKDGPRGCVKHAEELLNMLGESVFKNPFSFVQDVDWHPEVTKRV
;
A
#
# COMPACT_ATOMS: atom_id res chain seq x y z
N MET A 1 -3.77 38.40 -10.75
CA MET A 1 -4.54 37.12 -10.74
C MET A 1 -3.87 36.12 -9.80
N ASP A 2 -2.56 36.16 -9.66
CA ASP A 2 -1.78 35.23 -8.81
C ASP A 2 -2.05 35.42 -7.31
N ASP A 3 -2.11 36.65 -6.79
CA ASP A 3 -2.37 36.95 -5.37
C ASP A 3 -3.69 36.38 -4.83
N PHE A 4 -4.72 36.30 -5.67
CA PHE A 4 -6.02 35.75 -5.25
C PHE A 4 -5.94 34.21 -5.12
N PHE A 5 -5.25 33.55 -6.04
CA PHE A 5 -5.04 32.10 -6.00
C PHE A 5 -4.19 31.71 -4.79
N ASP A 6 -3.08 32.42 -4.56
CA ASP A 6 -2.19 32.18 -3.42
C ASP A 6 -2.93 32.38 -2.09
N THR A 7 -3.75 33.43 -1.98
CA THR A 7 -4.59 33.64 -0.80
C THR A 7 -5.57 32.49 -0.57
N GLN A 8 -6.21 31.98 -1.61
CA GLN A 8 -7.13 30.84 -1.50
C GLN A 8 -6.41 29.57 -1.04
N VAL A 9 -5.22 29.29 -1.57
CA VAL A 9 -4.39 28.14 -1.15
C VAL A 9 -4.03 28.26 0.33
N VAL A 10 -3.57 29.43 0.78
CA VAL A 10 -3.24 29.66 2.19
C VAL A 10 -4.46 29.45 3.09
N VAL A 11 -5.61 30.01 2.74
CA VAL A 11 -6.85 29.84 3.50
C VAL A 11 -7.26 28.37 3.57
N TRP A 12 -7.15 27.63 2.46
CA TRP A 12 -7.44 26.21 2.42
C TRP A 12 -6.49 25.41 3.32
N VAL A 13 -5.19 25.67 3.27
CA VAL A 13 -4.19 25.02 4.13
C VAL A 13 -4.49 25.28 5.60
N LEU A 14 -4.72 26.55 5.98
CA LEU A 14 -5.05 26.91 7.36
C LEU A 14 -6.35 26.24 7.84
N LYS A 15 -7.35 26.14 6.97
CA LYS A 15 -8.60 25.42 7.26
C LYS A 15 -8.34 23.93 7.52
N ARG A 16 -7.54 23.30 6.66
CA ARG A 16 -7.13 21.88 6.85
C ARG A 16 -6.40 21.70 8.17
N PHE A 17 -5.42 22.55 8.49
CA PHE A 17 -4.72 22.48 9.76
C PHE A 17 -5.67 22.62 10.96
N ARG A 18 -6.65 23.50 10.88
CA ARG A 18 -7.61 23.70 11.96
C ARG A 18 -8.58 22.52 12.13
N GLU A 19 -9.05 21.93 11.03
CA GLU A 19 -10.13 20.95 11.03
C GLU A 19 -9.65 19.50 11.12
N SER A 20 -8.51 19.19 10.50
CA SER A 20 -8.02 17.83 10.29
C SER A 20 -6.70 17.52 10.98
N ASN A 21 -6.29 18.35 11.97
CA ASN A 21 -5.07 18.08 12.70
C ASN A 21 -5.21 16.89 13.65
N LEU A 22 -4.09 16.23 13.90
CA LEU A 22 -4.03 15.01 14.70
C LEU A 22 -4.58 15.20 16.14
N TRP A 23 -4.32 16.37 16.76
CA TRP A 23 -4.82 16.65 18.11
C TRP A 23 -6.34 16.64 18.16
N LYS A 24 -6.96 17.33 17.23
CA LYS A 24 -8.40 17.45 17.18
C LYS A 24 -9.10 16.12 16.94
N ILE A 25 -8.49 15.24 16.15
CA ILE A 25 -9.11 13.99 15.74
C ILE A 25 -8.78 12.85 16.69
N LEU A 26 -7.54 12.70 17.15
CA LEU A 26 -7.14 11.55 17.95
C LEU A 26 -7.45 11.71 19.45
N ILE A 27 -7.28 12.90 20.01
CA ILE A 27 -7.47 13.12 21.45
C ILE A 27 -8.87 12.69 21.96
N PRO A 28 -9.98 12.89 21.22
CA PRO A 28 -11.30 12.40 21.66
C PRO A 28 -11.39 10.86 21.79
N HIS A 29 -10.46 10.11 21.19
CA HIS A 29 -10.46 8.65 21.19
C HIS A 29 -9.48 8.02 22.19
N GLY A 30 -9.27 8.63 23.34
CA GLY A 30 -8.45 8.03 24.40
C GLY A 30 -7.56 9.00 25.17
N GLY A 31 -7.70 10.30 24.89
CA GLY A 31 -6.99 11.33 25.64
C GLY A 31 -5.54 11.57 25.19
N LYS A 32 -4.92 12.51 25.88
CA LYS A 32 -3.52 12.87 25.66
C LYS A 32 -2.56 11.78 26.15
N GLU A 33 -2.98 11.02 27.13
CA GLU A 33 -2.22 9.92 27.73
C GLU A 33 -1.90 8.84 26.71
N ILE A 34 -2.84 8.55 25.80
CA ILE A 34 -2.64 7.59 24.71
C ILE A 34 -1.95 8.26 23.54
N TRP A 35 -2.48 9.36 23.05
CA TRP A 35 -2.09 9.91 21.75
C TRP A 35 -0.96 10.95 21.78
N GLY A 36 -0.63 11.50 22.96
CA GLY A 36 0.34 12.60 23.05
C GLY A 36 1.71 12.28 22.45
N GLU A 37 2.25 11.11 22.79
CA GLU A 37 3.55 10.65 22.27
C GLU A 37 3.50 10.35 20.77
N TYR A 38 2.42 9.68 20.30
CA TYR A 38 2.26 9.38 18.89
C TYR A 38 2.10 10.63 18.01
N ILE A 39 1.37 11.63 18.51
CA ILE A 39 1.23 12.90 17.82
C ILE A 39 2.59 13.63 17.75
N ALA A 40 3.36 13.64 18.84
CA ALA A 40 4.69 14.21 18.84
C ALA A 40 5.62 13.52 17.82
N TYR A 41 5.59 12.19 17.77
CA TYR A 41 6.29 11.38 16.77
C TYR A 41 5.84 11.71 15.35
N SER A 42 4.54 11.80 15.11
CA SER A 42 3.97 12.11 13.78
C SER A 42 4.40 13.52 13.31
N VAL A 43 4.35 14.50 14.20
CA VAL A 43 4.78 15.89 13.92
C VAL A 43 6.29 15.94 13.59
N LYS A 44 7.12 15.20 14.32
CA LYS A 44 8.56 15.07 14.03
C LYS A 44 8.81 14.45 12.64
N ASN A 45 7.91 13.60 12.17
CA ASN A 45 7.95 13.01 10.84
C ASN A 45 7.13 13.79 9.79
N HIS A 46 6.83 15.06 10.05
CA HIS A 46 6.10 15.96 9.16
C HIS A 46 4.65 15.53 8.82
N ILE A 47 4.02 14.75 9.68
CA ILE A 47 2.61 14.38 9.55
C ILE A 47 1.81 15.22 10.54
N TYR A 48 1.02 16.16 10.03
CA TYR A 48 0.28 17.15 10.84
C TYR A 48 -1.24 16.94 10.79
N THR A 49 -1.73 16.42 9.67
CA THR A 49 -3.17 16.31 9.40
C THR A 49 -3.49 14.95 8.80
N LEU A 50 -4.74 14.53 8.97
CA LEU A 50 -5.27 13.32 8.36
C LEU A 50 -5.82 13.58 6.95
N LEU A 51 -5.84 12.54 6.13
CA LEU A 51 -6.56 12.54 4.86
C LEU A 51 -8.07 12.38 5.12
N PRO A 52 -8.95 12.89 4.23
CA PRO A 52 -10.40 12.73 4.38
C PRO A 52 -10.87 11.29 4.56
N SER A 53 -10.22 10.35 3.88
CA SER A 53 -10.47 8.91 4.02
C SER A 53 -10.11 8.35 5.40
N GLN A 54 -9.09 8.91 6.02
CA GLN A 54 -8.67 8.52 7.38
C GLN A 54 -9.61 9.08 8.43
N GLU A 55 -10.01 10.35 8.27
CA GLU A 55 -11.01 10.99 9.13
C GLU A 55 -12.35 10.24 9.08
N ASP A 56 -12.81 9.87 7.88
CA ASP A 56 -14.04 9.09 7.69
C ASP A 56 -13.97 7.73 8.41
N ALA A 57 -12.86 7.01 8.29
CA ALA A 57 -12.68 5.74 8.97
C ALA A 57 -12.71 5.88 10.50
N ILE A 58 -12.05 6.89 11.05
CA ILE A 58 -12.02 7.16 12.49
C ILE A 58 -13.43 7.56 12.99
N SER A 59 -14.14 8.42 12.25
CA SER A 59 -15.50 8.84 12.59
C SER A 59 -16.51 7.69 12.60
N LYS A 60 -16.22 6.61 11.85
CA LYS A 60 -17.04 5.38 11.79
C LYS A 60 -16.65 4.32 12.81
N GLY A 61 -15.78 4.64 13.75
CA GLY A 61 -15.46 3.75 14.87
C GLY A 61 -14.17 2.94 14.70
N LEU A 62 -13.26 3.29 13.76
CA LEU A 62 -11.98 2.59 13.62
C LEU A 62 -11.19 2.50 14.95
N LEU A 63 -11.21 3.56 15.74
CA LEU A 63 -10.51 3.63 17.03
C LEU A 63 -11.37 3.15 18.22
N ASP A 64 -12.54 2.56 17.98
CA ASP A 64 -13.28 1.85 19.00
C ASP A 64 -12.51 0.58 19.41
N TYR A 65 -12.00 0.60 20.62
CA TYR A 65 -11.12 -0.44 21.16
C TYR A 65 -11.82 -1.80 21.38
N THR A 66 -13.13 -1.84 21.30
CA THR A 66 -13.92 -3.02 21.70
C THR A 66 -14.31 -3.93 20.52
N ARG A 67 -14.08 -3.52 19.27
CA ARG A 67 -14.62 -4.21 18.09
C ARG A 67 -13.63 -4.36 16.95
N SER A 68 -13.87 -5.37 16.14
CA SER A 68 -13.24 -5.51 14.84
C SER A 68 -13.73 -4.43 13.87
N PHE A 69 -12.89 -4.05 12.90
CA PHE A 69 -13.22 -3.04 11.91
C PHE A 69 -12.71 -3.43 10.52
N SER A 70 -13.45 -3.07 9.50
CA SER A 70 -13.04 -3.33 8.11
C SER A 70 -12.92 -2.04 7.30
N LEU A 71 -11.87 -1.96 6.49
CA LEU A 71 -11.54 -0.82 5.64
C LEU A 71 -11.58 -1.21 4.17
N LYS A 72 -12.43 -0.56 3.39
CA LYS A 72 -12.39 -0.56 1.94
C LYS A 72 -11.90 0.80 1.46
N MET A 73 -10.63 0.86 1.10
CA MET A 73 -9.98 2.11 0.69
C MET A 73 -9.04 1.87 -0.48
N PRO A 74 -8.98 2.78 -1.47
CA PRO A 74 -8.04 2.65 -2.56
C PRO A 74 -6.58 2.63 -2.08
N THR A 75 -5.68 2.20 -2.95
CA THR A 75 -4.24 2.41 -2.77
C THR A 75 -3.95 3.91 -2.61
N SER A 76 -2.92 4.26 -1.85
CA SER A 76 -2.52 5.65 -1.54
C SER A 76 -3.52 6.46 -0.68
N ALA A 77 -4.63 5.88 -0.22
CA ALA A 77 -5.59 6.55 0.67
C ALA A 77 -5.15 6.60 2.15
N GLY A 78 -3.93 6.15 2.46
CA GLY A 78 -3.34 6.22 3.80
C GLY A 78 -3.69 5.04 4.72
N LYS A 79 -4.02 3.86 4.17
CA LYS A 79 -4.32 2.62 4.93
C LYS A 79 -3.25 2.29 5.97
N THR A 80 -1.98 2.30 5.57
CA THR A 80 -0.85 1.97 6.45
C THR A 80 -0.75 2.88 7.66
N PHE A 81 -1.10 4.15 7.53
CA PHE A 81 -1.13 5.07 8.66
C PHE A 81 -2.25 4.72 9.66
N LEU A 82 -3.44 4.36 9.17
CA LEU A 82 -4.54 3.91 10.02
C LEU A 82 -4.20 2.61 10.77
N THR A 83 -3.51 1.70 10.11
CA THR A 83 -3.01 0.47 10.73
C THR A 83 -2.02 0.78 11.86
N GLU A 84 -1.12 1.72 11.61
CA GLU A 84 -0.13 2.16 12.61
C GLU A 84 -0.81 2.78 13.85
N LEU A 85 -1.87 3.58 13.65
CA LEU A 85 -2.68 4.10 14.76
C LEU A 85 -3.26 2.97 15.63
N LEU A 86 -3.84 1.94 15.00
CA LEU A 86 -4.42 0.82 15.75
C LEU A 86 -3.38 -0.03 16.46
N VAL A 87 -2.25 -0.30 15.82
CA VAL A 87 -1.13 -1.01 16.46
C VAL A 87 -0.63 -0.22 17.67
N PHE A 88 -0.44 1.09 17.52
CA PHE A 88 -0.01 1.93 18.61
C PHE A 88 -1.04 1.98 19.74
N GLN A 89 -2.34 2.14 19.43
CA GLN A 89 -3.42 2.14 20.40
C GLN A 89 -3.47 0.83 21.18
N GLU A 90 -3.32 -0.30 20.49
CA GLU A 90 -3.32 -1.62 21.10
C GLU A 90 -2.18 -1.77 22.11
N LEU A 91 -0.96 -1.40 21.70
CA LEU A 91 0.23 -1.46 22.56
C LEU A 91 0.13 -0.54 23.80
N LYS A 92 -0.54 0.61 23.67
CA LYS A 92 -0.71 1.55 24.79
C LYS A 92 -1.81 1.15 25.75
N ASN A 93 -2.90 0.58 25.24
CA ASN A 93 -4.06 0.21 26.07
C ASN A 93 -3.88 -1.16 26.75
N ASN A 94 -3.10 -2.05 26.18
CA ASN A 94 -2.93 -3.41 26.66
C ASN A 94 -1.44 -3.74 26.85
N PRO A 95 -0.97 -3.84 28.11
CA PRO A 95 0.41 -4.25 28.38
C PRO A 95 0.75 -5.64 27.85
N ASP A 96 -0.25 -6.52 27.74
CA ASP A 96 -0.11 -7.89 27.23
C ASP A 96 -0.43 -7.99 25.73
N ALA A 97 -0.53 -6.87 25.04
CA ALA A 97 -0.84 -6.84 23.62
C ALA A 97 0.08 -7.76 22.80
N LYS A 98 -0.53 -8.58 21.98
CA LYS A 98 0.13 -9.41 20.98
C LYS A 98 -0.56 -9.21 19.65
N ILE A 99 0.17 -8.73 18.66
CA ILE A 99 -0.40 -8.25 17.40
C ILE A 99 0.14 -9.10 16.26
N LEU A 100 -0.74 -9.59 15.40
CA LEU A 100 -0.40 -10.28 14.18
C LEU A 100 -0.71 -9.40 12.97
N TYR A 101 0.28 -9.13 12.12
CA TYR A 101 0.12 -8.43 10.86
C TYR A 101 0.28 -9.41 9.70
N LEU A 102 -0.82 -9.74 9.03
CA LEU A 102 -0.83 -10.61 7.87
C LEU A 102 -0.69 -9.78 6.58
N ALA A 103 0.50 -9.86 5.97
CA ALA A 103 0.83 -9.19 4.71
C ALA A 103 1.02 -10.23 3.60
N PRO A 104 0.15 -10.29 2.57
CA PRO A 104 0.15 -11.38 1.59
C PRO A 104 1.32 -11.37 0.60
N LEU A 105 2.09 -10.27 0.54
CA LEU A 105 3.22 -10.11 -0.36
C LEU A 105 4.53 -9.87 0.41
N ARG A 106 5.56 -10.63 0.08
CA ARG A 106 6.90 -10.50 0.69
C ARG A 106 7.53 -9.11 0.47
N SER A 107 7.25 -8.46 -0.67
CA SER A 107 7.71 -7.09 -0.95
C SER A 107 7.10 -6.08 0.01
N LEU A 108 5.81 -6.20 0.30
CA LEU A 108 5.11 -5.37 1.28
C LEU A 108 5.66 -5.57 2.69
N SER A 109 6.01 -6.81 3.04
CA SER A 109 6.61 -7.12 4.34
C SER A 109 7.94 -6.41 4.58
N ARG A 110 8.74 -6.14 3.54
CA ARG A 110 9.99 -5.37 3.69
C ARG A 110 9.73 -3.91 4.06
N GLU A 111 8.80 -3.26 3.36
CA GLU A 111 8.39 -1.89 3.67
C GLU A 111 7.84 -1.78 5.10
N LEU A 112 6.99 -2.72 5.49
CA LEU A 112 6.45 -2.82 6.84
C LEU A 112 7.55 -3.02 7.89
N LYS A 113 8.56 -3.86 7.60
CA LYS A 113 9.70 -4.06 8.50
C LYS A 113 10.47 -2.76 8.77
N GLU A 114 10.73 -1.98 7.73
CA GLU A 114 11.41 -0.68 7.90
C GLU A 114 10.54 0.31 8.68
N ARG A 115 9.24 0.32 8.43
CA ARG A 115 8.29 1.21 9.09
C ARG A 115 8.10 0.84 10.56
N TYR A 116 7.78 -0.40 10.85
CA TYR A 116 7.58 -0.87 12.23
C TYR A 116 8.88 -0.98 13.01
N GLY A 117 10.03 -1.12 12.35
CA GLY A 117 11.35 -1.01 12.98
C GLY A 117 11.59 0.37 13.59
N ARG A 118 11.20 1.44 12.87
CA ARG A 118 11.28 2.81 13.42
C ARG A 118 10.30 3.02 14.57
N LEU A 119 9.09 2.49 14.44
CA LEU A 119 8.05 2.59 15.46
C LEU A 119 8.46 1.82 16.73
N SER A 120 8.99 0.62 16.57
CA SER A 120 9.52 -0.22 17.66
C SER A 120 10.62 0.48 18.43
N TYR A 121 11.54 1.12 17.74
CA TYR A 121 12.62 1.90 18.36
C TYR A 121 12.09 3.10 19.15
N GLU A 122 11.16 3.88 18.56
CA GLU A 122 10.62 5.09 19.19
C GLU A 122 9.75 4.77 20.42
N PHE A 123 8.95 3.68 20.34
CA PHE A 123 7.98 3.33 21.41
C PHE A 123 8.37 2.11 22.24
N ASN A 124 9.58 1.61 22.07
CA ASN A 124 10.18 0.53 22.83
C ASN A 124 9.31 -0.73 22.95
N PHE A 125 9.02 -1.36 21.83
CA PHE A 125 8.35 -2.66 21.79
C PHE A 125 9.05 -3.63 20.83
N ASP A 126 8.96 -4.92 21.12
CA ASP A 126 9.57 -5.95 20.28
C ASP A 126 8.68 -6.29 19.10
N PHE A 127 9.27 -6.34 17.89
CA PHE A 127 8.59 -6.84 16.71
C PHE A 127 9.46 -7.85 15.97
N ARG A 128 8.80 -8.75 15.24
CA ARG A 128 9.46 -9.71 14.34
C ARG A 128 8.79 -9.73 13.00
N ALA A 129 9.57 -10.00 11.96
CA ALA A 129 9.07 -10.21 10.61
C ALA A 129 9.54 -11.58 10.14
N ALA A 130 8.60 -12.51 9.96
CA ALA A 130 8.86 -13.87 9.52
C ALA A 130 8.73 -14.00 8.01
N TYR A 131 9.75 -14.58 7.37
CA TYR A 131 9.81 -14.80 5.91
C TYR A 131 10.23 -16.24 5.62
N GLY A 132 9.31 -17.18 5.74
CA GLY A 132 9.59 -18.61 5.59
C GLY A 132 9.43 -19.35 6.91
N GLY A 133 9.68 -20.66 6.91
CA GLY A 133 9.56 -21.48 8.11
C GLY A 133 10.64 -21.13 9.14
N CYS A 134 10.35 -21.38 10.41
CA CYS A 134 11.33 -21.36 11.48
C CYS A 134 12.38 -22.43 11.29
N THR A 135 13.59 -22.10 11.65
CA THR A 135 14.74 -22.97 11.48
C THR A 135 15.43 -23.33 12.81
N THR A 136 15.17 -22.57 13.88
CA THR A 136 15.79 -22.77 15.18
C THR A 136 14.84 -22.46 16.34
N SER A 137 15.02 -23.15 17.48
CA SER A 137 14.25 -22.90 18.72
C SER A 137 14.44 -21.47 19.25
N ALA A 138 15.59 -20.83 18.99
CA ALA A 138 15.83 -19.46 19.37
C ALA A 138 15.00 -18.46 18.52
N GLU A 139 14.72 -18.79 17.26
CA GLU A 139 13.80 -18.01 16.42
C GLU A 139 12.36 -18.18 16.88
N GLU A 140 11.95 -19.38 17.27
CA GLU A 140 10.62 -19.68 17.83
C GLU A 140 10.37 -18.83 19.08
N GLU A 141 11.27 -18.86 20.05
CA GLU A 141 11.18 -18.04 21.28
C GLU A 141 11.08 -16.55 20.98
N THR A 142 11.82 -16.05 19.99
CA THR A 142 11.75 -14.63 19.61
C THR A 142 10.45 -14.26 18.93
N ILE A 143 9.80 -15.19 18.22
CA ILE A 143 8.49 -15.00 17.60
C ILE A 143 7.39 -15.02 18.65
N GLU A 144 7.44 -15.97 19.58
CA GLU A 144 6.47 -16.08 20.67
C GLU A 144 6.45 -14.84 21.57
N ASN A 145 7.61 -14.28 21.86
CA ASN A 145 7.74 -13.11 22.73
C ASN A 145 7.50 -11.77 22.03
N ALA A 146 7.38 -11.74 20.70
CA ALA A 146 7.18 -10.50 19.97
C ALA A 146 5.81 -9.88 20.24
N LYS A 147 5.77 -8.58 20.52
CA LYS A 147 4.53 -7.80 20.63
C LYS A 147 3.85 -7.61 19.28
N LEU A 148 4.61 -7.58 18.20
CA LEU A 148 4.12 -7.50 16.83
C LEU A 148 4.84 -8.52 15.95
N LEU A 149 4.08 -9.46 15.39
CA LEU A 149 4.55 -10.39 14.37
C LEU A 149 4.02 -9.98 13.00
N ILE A 150 4.92 -9.80 12.04
CA ILE A 150 4.59 -9.55 10.63
C ILE A 150 4.90 -10.83 9.84
N ALA A 151 3.91 -11.41 9.19
CA ALA A 151 4.09 -12.62 8.40
C ALA A 151 3.17 -12.64 7.16
N THR A 152 3.49 -13.48 6.17
CA THR A 152 2.50 -13.84 5.17
C THR A 152 1.56 -14.90 5.76
N PRO A 153 0.32 -15.03 5.25
CA PRO A 153 -0.60 -16.08 5.72
C PRO A 153 0.02 -17.48 5.67
N GLU A 154 0.75 -17.79 4.60
CA GLU A 154 1.40 -19.09 4.43
C GLU A 154 2.54 -19.30 5.42
N THR A 155 3.36 -18.25 5.66
CA THR A 155 4.42 -18.31 6.65
C THR A 155 3.85 -18.51 8.05
N PHE A 156 2.78 -17.78 8.39
CA PHE A 156 2.13 -17.93 9.68
C PHE A 156 1.56 -19.34 9.87
N THR A 157 0.88 -19.90 8.86
CA THR A 157 0.38 -21.29 8.92
C THR A 157 1.52 -22.29 9.13
N THR A 158 2.68 -22.08 8.48
CA THR A 158 3.85 -22.95 8.72
C THR A 158 4.39 -22.81 10.15
N LEU A 159 4.34 -21.61 10.73
CA LEU A 159 4.75 -21.39 12.12
C LEU A 159 3.79 -22.04 13.11
N GLU A 160 2.47 -22.05 12.82
CA GLU A 160 1.47 -22.79 13.62
C GLU A 160 1.76 -24.31 13.71
N ASP A 161 2.39 -24.87 12.68
CA ASP A 161 2.75 -26.29 12.65
C ASP A 161 3.97 -26.62 13.54
N THR A 162 4.74 -25.60 13.92
CA THR A 162 5.99 -25.75 14.68
C THR A 162 5.93 -25.16 16.09
N ILE A 163 5.11 -24.15 16.31
CA ILE A 163 4.97 -23.45 17.59
C ILE A 163 3.57 -23.75 18.15
N ASP A 164 3.53 -24.47 19.25
CA ASP A 164 2.29 -24.80 19.93
C ASP A 164 1.54 -23.54 20.36
N ASP A 165 0.22 -23.54 20.22
CA ASP A 165 -0.68 -22.45 20.66
C ASP A 165 -0.36 -21.07 20.08
N LEU A 166 0.38 -21.00 18.95
CA LEU A 166 0.77 -19.71 18.33
C LEU A 166 -0.44 -18.82 17.99
N THR A 167 -1.60 -19.39 17.69
CA THR A 167 -2.84 -18.64 17.42
C THR A 167 -3.47 -18.05 18.66
N GLU A 168 -3.09 -18.53 19.84
CA GLU A 168 -3.61 -18.05 21.10
C GLU A 168 -2.89 -16.77 21.54
N GLY A 169 -3.57 -15.93 22.27
CA GLY A 169 -3.00 -14.73 22.86
C GLY A 169 -2.90 -13.51 21.95
N TYR A 170 -3.21 -13.60 20.64
CA TYR A 170 -3.31 -12.39 19.81
C TYR A 170 -4.53 -11.56 20.22
N THR A 171 -4.30 -10.26 20.39
CA THR A 171 -5.35 -9.29 20.76
C THR A 171 -5.82 -8.47 19.56
N LEU A 172 -4.93 -8.29 18.56
CA LEU A 172 -5.24 -7.63 17.30
C LEU A 172 -4.64 -8.41 16.13
N VAL A 173 -5.46 -8.68 15.11
CA VAL A 173 -5.02 -9.24 13.83
C VAL A 173 -5.28 -8.24 12.73
N VAL A 174 -4.24 -7.79 12.06
CA VAL A 174 -4.30 -6.94 10.88
C VAL A 174 -4.25 -7.82 9.63
N CYS A 175 -5.31 -7.75 8.83
CA CYS A 175 -5.45 -8.46 7.56
C CYS A 175 -5.26 -7.47 6.41
N ASP A 176 -4.04 -7.29 5.93
CA ASP A 176 -3.78 -6.38 4.81
C ASP A 176 -4.00 -7.08 3.48
N GLU A 177 -4.37 -6.29 2.45
CA GLU A 177 -4.73 -6.80 1.11
C GLU A 177 -5.77 -7.94 1.16
N GLY A 178 -6.84 -7.74 1.92
CA GLY A 178 -7.88 -8.73 2.23
C GLY A 178 -8.60 -9.32 1.01
N GLN A 179 -8.46 -8.74 -0.19
CA GLN A 179 -8.92 -9.37 -1.43
C GLN A 179 -8.23 -10.70 -1.72
N LEU A 180 -7.21 -11.08 -0.96
CA LEU A 180 -6.65 -12.41 -0.99
C LEU A 180 -7.70 -13.51 -0.75
N LEU A 181 -8.79 -13.22 -0.04
CA LEU A 181 -9.92 -14.14 0.13
C LEU A 181 -10.53 -14.59 -1.20
N GLU A 182 -10.45 -13.77 -2.25
CA GLU A 182 -10.98 -14.07 -3.59
C GLU A 182 -9.97 -14.84 -4.47
N ASP A 183 -8.74 -15.05 -3.99
CA ASP A 183 -7.72 -15.78 -4.74
C ASP A 183 -8.08 -17.27 -4.82
N ARG A 184 -8.09 -17.83 -6.05
CA ARG A 184 -8.50 -19.21 -6.31
C ARG A 184 -7.60 -20.25 -5.66
N SER A 185 -6.34 -19.93 -5.44
CA SER A 185 -5.34 -20.87 -4.92
C SER A 185 -5.06 -20.68 -3.42
N ARG A 186 -5.16 -19.43 -2.93
CA ARG A 186 -4.75 -19.04 -1.58
C ARG A 186 -5.93 -18.69 -0.68
N GLY A 187 -7.07 -18.29 -1.26
CA GLY A 187 -8.21 -17.73 -0.53
C GLY A 187 -8.78 -18.66 0.51
N VAL A 188 -8.98 -19.94 0.18
CA VAL A 188 -9.52 -20.95 1.10
C VAL A 188 -8.62 -21.13 2.33
N ASN A 189 -7.30 -21.23 2.13
CA ASN A 189 -6.35 -21.36 3.24
C ASN A 189 -6.32 -20.11 4.11
N TYR A 190 -6.45 -18.94 3.50
CA TYR A 190 -6.52 -17.68 4.22
C TYR A 190 -7.82 -17.57 5.04
N GLU A 191 -8.97 -17.96 4.49
CA GLU A 191 -10.24 -18.00 5.22
C GLU A 191 -10.19 -18.97 6.40
N LEU A 192 -9.60 -20.16 6.22
CA LEU A 192 -9.39 -21.13 7.30
C LEU A 192 -8.49 -20.57 8.41
N LEU A 193 -7.40 -19.88 8.04
CA LEU A 193 -6.53 -19.21 9.02
C LEU A 193 -7.31 -18.18 9.83
N LEU A 194 -8.05 -17.27 9.18
CA LEU A 194 -8.85 -16.25 9.88
C LEU A 194 -9.92 -16.90 10.76
N THR A 195 -10.51 -18.01 10.33
CA THR A 195 -11.49 -18.76 11.13
C THR A 195 -10.85 -19.37 12.38
N ARG A 196 -9.61 -19.88 12.30
CA ARG A 196 -8.87 -20.37 13.47
C ARG A 196 -8.55 -19.24 14.45
N LEU A 197 -7.99 -18.14 13.97
CA LEU A 197 -7.68 -16.97 14.79
C LEU A 197 -8.92 -16.41 15.49
N LYS A 198 -10.07 -16.43 14.83
CA LYS A 198 -11.35 -15.97 15.38
C LYS A 198 -11.90 -16.85 16.51
N ARG A 199 -11.40 -18.07 16.70
CA ARG A 199 -11.81 -18.91 17.87
C ARG A 199 -11.45 -18.26 19.22
N ASN A 200 -10.43 -17.42 19.23
CA ASN A 200 -10.14 -16.55 20.36
C ASN A 200 -11.16 -15.40 20.37
N GLU A 201 -12.09 -15.44 21.33
CA GLU A 201 -13.16 -14.43 21.46
C GLU A 201 -12.66 -13.03 21.81
N HIS A 202 -11.42 -12.92 22.27
CA HIS A 202 -10.80 -11.64 22.63
C HIS A 202 -10.06 -10.97 21.48
N VAL A 203 -9.88 -11.66 20.36
CA VAL A 203 -9.17 -11.11 19.21
C VAL A 203 -10.02 -10.10 18.46
N ARG A 204 -9.42 -8.96 18.12
CA ARG A 204 -9.99 -7.97 17.22
C ARG A 204 -9.32 -8.07 15.85
N PHE A 205 -10.07 -7.81 14.80
CA PHE A 205 -9.56 -7.78 13.44
C PHE A 205 -9.62 -6.39 12.86
N LEU A 206 -8.54 -5.97 12.21
CA LEU A 206 -8.54 -4.91 11.22
C LEU A 206 -8.40 -5.54 9.83
N PHE A 207 -9.50 -5.59 9.09
CA PHE A 207 -9.50 -6.14 7.74
C PHE A 207 -9.43 -5.02 6.70
N ILE A 208 -8.40 -5.03 5.85
CA ILE A 208 -8.12 -3.96 4.89
C ILE A 208 -8.13 -4.53 3.48
N SER A 209 -8.94 -3.92 2.60
CA SER A 209 -8.96 -4.27 1.19
C SER A 209 -9.14 -3.04 0.30
N ALA A 210 -8.58 -3.07 -0.90
CA ALA A 210 -8.82 -2.05 -1.91
C ALA A 210 -10.07 -2.34 -2.74
N ILE A 211 -10.34 -3.61 -3.02
CA ILE A 211 -11.35 -4.06 -3.96
C ILE A 211 -12.03 -5.29 -3.39
N ILE A 212 -13.09 -5.10 -2.64
CA ILE A 212 -13.92 -6.22 -2.19
C ILE A 212 -15.39 -5.77 -2.15
N PRO A 213 -16.34 -6.47 -2.80
CA PRO A 213 -17.71 -6.01 -2.88
C PRO A 213 -18.47 -6.16 -1.57
N ASN A 214 -18.24 -7.24 -0.84
CA ASN A 214 -18.99 -7.66 0.35
C ASN A 214 -18.30 -7.32 1.68
N ILE A 215 -17.59 -6.20 1.77
CA ILE A 215 -16.83 -5.80 2.97
C ILE A 215 -17.67 -5.79 4.25
N SER A 216 -18.96 -5.45 4.16
CA SER A 216 -19.86 -5.40 5.32
C SER A 216 -20.16 -6.80 5.88
N ASP A 217 -20.25 -7.83 5.03
CA ASP A 217 -20.45 -9.21 5.48
C ASP A 217 -19.19 -9.76 6.13
N ILE A 218 -18.02 -9.46 5.55
CA ILE A 218 -16.73 -9.81 6.13
C ILE A 218 -16.55 -9.12 7.49
N ASN A 219 -16.88 -7.83 7.59
CA ASN A 219 -16.82 -7.10 8.86
C ASN A 219 -17.66 -7.79 9.93
N ARG A 220 -18.90 -8.14 9.61
CA ARG A 220 -19.80 -8.86 10.52
C ARG A 220 -19.25 -10.24 10.89
N TRP A 221 -18.73 -10.98 9.91
CA TRP A 221 -18.11 -12.28 10.14
C TRP A 221 -16.93 -12.19 11.10
N LEU A 222 -16.10 -11.15 10.99
CA LEU A 222 -14.95 -10.91 11.86
C LEU A 222 -15.29 -10.24 13.22
N GLY A 223 -16.57 -10.01 13.53
CA GLY A 223 -17.04 -9.45 14.81
C GLY A 223 -17.10 -7.92 14.84
N GLY A 224 -17.11 -7.28 13.68
CA GLY A 224 -17.34 -5.84 13.56
C GLY A 224 -18.83 -5.47 13.68
N ALA A 225 -19.11 -4.22 14.02
CA ALA A 225 -20.47 -3.71 14.12
C ALA A 225 -21.13 -3.55 12.74
N VAL A 226 -22.45 -3.74 12.72
CA VAL A 226 -23.23 -3.58 11.50
C VAL A 226 -23.25 -2.11 11.08
N GLY A 227 -22.85 -1.83 9.83
CA GLY A 227 -22.81 -0.47 9.29
C GLY A 227 -21.55 0.33 9.63
N GLU A 228 -20.71 -0.14 10.53
CA GLU A 228 -19.44 0.48 10.88
C GLU A 228 -18.30 -0.09 10.03
N VAL A 229 -18.18 0.42 8.82
CA VAL A 229 -17.16 0.05 7.83
C VAL A 229 -16.57 1.31 7.23
N GLY A 230 -15.26 1.41 7.20
CA GLY A 230 -14.57 2.46 6.47
C GLY A 230 -14.64 2.19 4.98
N ASN A 231 -15.57 2.83 4.29
CA ASN A 231 -15.70 2.71 2.83
C ASN A 231 -15.46 4.08 2.18
N SER A 232 -14.28 4.27 1.63
CA SER A 232 -13.89 5.54 1.02
C SER A 232 -13.41 5.33 -0.42
N THR A 233 -13.88 6.19 -1.30
CA THR A 233 -13.40 6.31 -2.68
C THR A 233 -12.36 7.42 -2.83
N TYR A 234 -12.03 8.12 -1.74
CA TYR A 234 -11.08 9.21 -1.77
C TYR A 234 -9.69 8.76 -2.24
N ARG A 235 -9.13 9.50 -3.18
CA ARG A 235 -7.74 9.37 -3.64
C ARG A 235 -7.06 10.73 -3.56
N PRO A 236 -5.87 10.82 -2.98
CA PRO A 236 -5.11 12.08 -2.93
C PRO A 236 -4.67 12.54 -4.33
N CYS A 237 -4.48 11.59 -5.25
CA CYS A 237 -4.12 11.85 -6.64
C CYS A 237 -5.21 11.35 -7.58
N LYS A 238 -5.59 12.16 -8.55
CA LYS A 238 -6.51 11.74 -9.61
C LYS A 238 -5.82 10.71 -10.50
N ILE A 239 -6.49 9.58 -10.75
CA ILE A 239 -6.09 8.63 -11.79
C ILE A 239 -6.78 9.05 -13.08
N ARG A 240 -6.03 9.11 -14.16
CA ARG A 240 -6.56 9.28 -15.52
C ARG A 240 -6.21 8.06 -16.33
N PHE A 241 -7.19 7.49 -16.97
CA PHE A 241 -7.00 6.43 -17.94
C PHE A 241 -6.87 7.03 -19.33
N ALA A 242 -5.98 6.49 -20.13
CA ALA A 242 -5.85 6.88 -21.52
C ALA A 242 -5.64 5.65 -22.40
N LEU A 243 -6.23 5.67 -23.57
CA LEU A 243 -6.01 4.68 -24.61
C LEU A 243 -5.16 5.29 -25.72
N ALA A 244 -4.02 4.67 -26.01
CA ALA A 244 -3.20 5.05 -27.15
C ALA A 244 -3.53 4.14 -28.35
N MET A 245 -3.73 4.75 -29.50
CA MET A 245 -4.05 4.03 -30.73
C MET A 245 -3.40 4.71 -31.93
N GLU A 246 -3.17 3.96 -32.97
CA GLU A 246 -2.80 4.50 -34.27
C GLU A 246 -4.09 4.83 -35.06
N ALA A 247 -4.16 6.05 -35.57
CA ALA A 247 -5.23 6.52 -36.41
C ALA A 247 -4.65 7.37 -37.54
N ASP A 248 -4.90 6.99 -38.79
CA ASP A 248 -4.47 7.71 -40.00
C ASP A 248 -2.95 7.99 -40.04
N GLY A 249 -2.12 7.04 -39.55
CA GLY A 249 -0.66 7.18 -39.47
C GLY A 249 -0.11 8.02 -38.35
N HIS A 250 -1.00 8.46 -37.42
CA HIS A 250 -0.66 9.25 -36.26
C HIS A 250 -0.94 8.49 -34.96
N ILE A 251 -0.15 8.73 -33.92
CA ILE A 251 -0.43 8.17 -32.60
C ILE A 251 -1.31 9.13 -31.82
N VAL A 252 -2.51 8.66 -31.51
CA VAL A 252 -3.54 9.41 -30.80
C VAL A 252 -3.66 8.83 -29.39
N VAL A 253 -3.63 9.69 -28.39
CA VAL A 253 -3.89 9.34 -26.99
C VAL A 253 -5.25 9.95 -26.60
N GLN A 254 -6.18 9.09 -26.31
CA GLN A 254 -7.51 9.45 -25.85
C GLN A 254 -7.63 9.22 -24.36
N TYR A 255 -7.84 10.27 -23.59
CA TYR A 255 -8.06 10.18 -22.15
C TYR A 255 -9.53 9.88 -21.88
N ALA A 256 -9.77 8.83 -21.09
CA ALA A 256 -11.08 8.57 -20.51
C ALA A 256 -11.18 9.31 -19.19
N ASN A 257 -12.15 10.19 -19.04
CA ASN A 257 -12.47 10.77 -17.74
C ASN A 257 -13.33 9.79 -16.95
N ASP A 258 -13.00 9.62 -15.66
CA ASP A 258 -13.89 8.96 -14.72
C ASP A 258 -15.24 9.70 -14.67
N ALA A 259 -16.27 8.98 -14.96
CA ALA A 259 -17.69 9.03 -14.60
C ALA A 259 -18.40 10.38 -14.26
N ILE A 260 -17.70 11.48 -14.08
CA ILE A 260 -18.33 12.74 -13.65
C ILE A 260 -18.38 13.80 -14.76
N ASP A 261 -17.46 13.73 -15.73
CA ASP A 261 -17.47 14.64 -16.88
C ASP A 261 -17.39 13.84 -18.18
N ASP A 262 -18.44 13.87 -18.95
CA ASP A 262 -18.69 13.15 -20.21
C ASP A 262 -17.75 13.56 -21.38
N TRP A 263 -16.59 14.13 -21.13
CA TRP A 263 -15.69 14.54 -22.18
C TRP A 263 -14.35 13.84 -22.13
N SER A 264 -13.97 13.28 -23.26
CA SER A 264 -12.66 12.71 -23.50
C SER A 264 -11.77 13.76 -24.16
N VAL A 265 -10.59 13.97 -23.61
CA VAL A 265 -9.55 14.78 -24.25
C VAL A 265 -8.80 13.88 -25.23
N LYS A 266 -8.82 14.25 -26.50
CA LYS A 266 -8.06 13.58 -27.56
C LYS A 266 -6.81 14.39 -27.84
N VAL A 267 -5.64 13.79 -27.70
CA VAL A 267 -4.36 14.38 -28.07
C VAL A 267 -3.90 13.71 -29.35
N ASN A 268 -3.97 14.44 -30.46
CA ASN A 268 -3.42 14.01 -31.73
C ASN A 268 -1.91 14.23 -31.71
N ASP A 269 -1.17 13.42 -32.47
CA ASP A 269 0.28 13.54 -32.61
C ASP A 269 1.02 13.56 -31.24
N PHE A 270 0.60 12.68 -30.33
CA PHE A 270 1.22 12.57 -29.01
C PHE A 270 2.73 12.29 -29.12
N LEU A 271 3.15 11.53 -30.14
CA LEU A 271 4.54 11.38 -30.53
C LEU A 271 4.83 12.34 -31.68
N ASN A 272 5.97 13.03 -31.61
CA ASN A 272 6.42 13.84 -32.76
C ASN A 272 6.88 12.94 -33.91
N ASP A 273 7.04 13.51 -35.13
CA ASP A 273 7.41 12.77 -36.36
C ASP A 273 8.65 11.89 -36.18
N ARG A 274 9.65 12.34 -35.44
CA ARG A 274 10.88 11.59 -35.16
C ARG A 274 10.59 10.39 -34.25
N GLN A 275 9.83 10.59 -33.21
CA GLN A 275 9.43 9.54 -32.28
C GLN A 275 8.50 8.54 -32.96
N ALA A 276 7.54 9.01 -33.76
CA ALA A 276 6.63 8.16 -34.51
C ALA A 276 7.36 7.24 -35.50
N LYS A 277 8.39 7.74 -36.17
CA LYS A 277 9.22 6.93 -37.07
C LYS A 277 10.03 5.83 -36.38
N GLN A 278 10.26 5.94 -35.08
CA GLN A 278 10.93 4.90 -34.28
C GLN A 278 9.98 3.81 -33.81
N VAL A 279 8.65 4.04 -33.90
CA VAL A 279 7.67 3.05 -33.52
C VAL A 279 7.60 1.96 -34.57
N GLY A 280 7.95 0.74 -34.20
CA GLY A 280 7.77 -0.45 -35.04
C GLY A 280 6.29 -0.91 -35.02
N THR A 281 6.01 -1.96 -35.77
CA THR A 281 4.64 -2.51 -35.96
C THR A 281 4.11 -3.26 -34.73
N THR A 282 4.84 -3.30 -33.61
CA THR A 282 4.47 -4.08 -32.43
C THR A 282 3.91 -3.19 -31.31
N GLN A 283 2.95 -3.72 -30.54
CA GLN A 283 2.45 -3.05 -29.34
C GLN A 283 3.58 -2.75 -28.32
N ARG A 284 4.63 -3.58 -28.28
CA ARG A 284 5.81 -3.34 -27.46
C ARG A 284 6.51 -2.05 -27.88
N SER A 285 6.80 -1.89 -29.17
CA SER A 285 7.47 -0.69 -29.68
C SER A 285 6.66 0.58 -29.39
N LEU A 286 5.34 0.53 -29.60
CA LEU A 286 4.44 1.62 -29.25
C LEU A 286 4.48 1.94 -27.75
N SER A 287 4.37 0.93 -26.88
CA SER A 287 4.40 1.15 -25.42
C SER A 287 5.72 1.74 -24.94
N CYS A 288 6.84 1.32 -25.52
CA CYS A 288 8.16 1.89 -25.22
C CYS A 288 8.27 3.36 -25.66
N ALA A 289 7.84 3.68 -26.87
CA ALA A 289 7.86 5.07 -27.38
C ALA A 289 6.97 6.01 -26.56
N LEU A 290 5.77 5.56 -26.19
CA LEU A 290 4.86 6.30 -25.33
C LEU A 290 5.45 6.51 -23.93
N SER A 291 6.12 5.49 -23.37
CA SER A 291 6.79 5.60 -22.09
C SER A 291 7.90 6.64 -22.11
N LEU A 292 8.74 6.63 -23.14
CA LEU A 292 9.79 7.63 -23.31
C LEU A 292 9.22 9.06 -23.42
N LYS A 293 8.13 9.21 -24.15
CA LYS A 293 7.46 10.52 -24.25
C LYS A 293 6.86 10.98 -22.91
N ALA A 294 6.21 10.06 -22.21
CA ALA A 294 5.61 10.36 -20.91
C ALA A 294 6.66 10.71 -19.83
N MET A 295 7.89 10.21 -19.94
CA MET A 295 9.00 10.56 -19.04
C MET A 295 9.35 12.04 -19.06
N GLU A 296 9.02 12.77 -20.12
CA GLU A 296 9.17 14.22 -20.18
C GLU A 296 8.32 14.94 -19.11
N ALA A 297 7.21 14.32 -18.69
CA ALA A 297 6.29 14.87 -17.69
C ALA A 297 6.51 14.31 -16.26
N GLY A 298 7.20 13.17 -16.13
CA GLY A 298 7.46 12.57 -14.82
C GLY A 298 7.89 11.10 -14.87
N PRO A 299 8.02 10.45 -13.72
CA PRO A 299 8.38 9.03 -13.64
C PRO A 299 7.34 8.13 -14.33
N VAL A 300 7.80 7.15 -15.08
CA VAL A 300 6.96 6.20 -15.81
C VAL A 300 7.25 4.78 -15.37
N MET A 301 6.21 3.99 -15.11
CA MET A 301 6.30 2.57 -14.86
C MET A 301 5.66 1.80 -16.02
N LEU A 302 6.49 1.04 -16.76
CA LEU A 302 6.02 0.16 -17.81
C LEU A 302 5.74 -1.23 -17.22
N TYR A 303 4.47 -1.62 -17.17
CA TYR A 303 4.07 -2.92 -16.67
C TYR A 303 4.13 -3.99 -17.75
N CYS A 304 4.84 -5.08 -17.48
CA CYS A 304 4.92 -6.26 -18.33
C CYS A 304 4.41 -7.48 -17.56
N SER A 305 3.46 -8.21 -18.15
CA SER A 305 2.85 -9.38 -17.52
C SER A 305 3.77 -10.58 -17.35
N MET A 306 4.90 -10.60 -18.09
CA MET A 306 5.87 -11.70 -18.07
C MET A 306 7.29 -11.17 -17.94
N LYS A 307 8.19 -11.98 -17.36
CA LYS A 307 9.62 -11.68 -17.30
C LYS A 307 10.28 -11.81 -18.68
N ASP A 308 10.04 -12.92 -19.35
CA ASP A 308 10.67 -13.31 -20.60
C ASP A 308 9.64 -13.48 -21.72
N GLY A 309 10.10 -13.66 -22.97
CA GLY A 309 9.27 -13.80 -24.15
C GLY A 309 8.96 -12.49 -24.87
N PRO A 310 8.21 -12.51 -25.97
CA PRO A 310 7.96 -11.34 -26.83
C PRO A 310 7.26 -10.17 -26.11
N ARG A 311 6.51 -10.47 -25.04
CA ARG A 311 5.78 -9.49 -24.21
C ARG A 311 6.41 -9.31 -22.83
N GLY A 312 7.61 -9.87 -22.60
CA GLY A 312 8.31 -9.81 -21.33
C GLY A 312 9.07 -8.51 -21.12
N CYS A 313 9.39 -8.22 -19.85
CA CYS A 313 10.10 -7.01 -19.47
C CYS A 313 11.52 -6.92 -20.09
N VAL A 314 12.20 -8.04 -20.28
CA VAL A 314 13.53 -8.06 -20.93
C VAL A 314 13.45 -7.50 -22.34
N LYS A 315 12.46 -7.93 -23.14
CA LYS A 315 12.29 -7.44 -24.52
C LYS A 315 11.84 -5.97 -24.58
N HIS A 316 11.10 -5.49 -23.60
CA HIS A 316 10.77 -4.06 -23.49
C HIS A 316 12.00 -3.23 -23.12
N ALA A 317 12.84 -3.74 -22.23
CA ALA A 317 14.09 -3.07 -21.89
C ALA A 317 15.04 -2.98 -23.10
N GLU A 318 15.23 -4.08 -23.85
CA GLU A 318 16.00 -4.06 -25.10
C GLU A 318 15.46 -3.03 -26.11
N GLU A 319 14.14 -2.96 -26.28
CA GLU A 319 13.48 -2.00 -27.18
C GLU A 319 13.71 -0.55 -26.73
N LEU A 320 13.55 -0.27 -25.42
CA LEU A 320 13.83 1.05 -24.85
C LEU A 320 15.30 1.46 -25.07
N LEU A 321 16.24 0.54 -24.84
CA LEU A 321 17.67 0.77 -25.10
C LEU A 321 17.95 1.12 -26.56
N ASN A 322 17.34 0.40 -27.47
CA ASN A 322 17.46 0.67 -28.90
C ASN A 322 16.91 2.05 -29.30
N MET A 323 15.78 2.46 -28.72
CA MET A 323 15.16 3.77 -28.97
C MET A 323 15.97 4.93 -28.38
N LEU A 324 16.59 4.74 -27.21
CA LEU A 324 17.42 5.74 -26.56
C LEU A 324 18.77 5.96 -27.29
N GLY A 325 19.30 4.91 -27.95
CA GLY A 325 20.56 4.93 -28.65
C GLY A 325 21.79 4.97 -27.73
N GLU A 326 22.96 4.69 -28.25
CA GLU A 326 24.21 4.59 -27.49
C GLU A 326 24.66 5.89 -26.79
N SER A 327 24.15 7.05 -27.23
CA SER A 327 24.55 8.35 -26.66
C SER A 327 24.04 8.62 -25.24
N VAL A 328 22.98 7.92 -24.80
CA VAL A 328 22.41 8.11 -23.48
C VAL A 328 23.21 7.35 -22.40
N PHE A 329 23.99 6.36 -22.80
CA PHE A 329 24.72 5.48 -21.90
C PHE A 329 26.19 5.85 -21.68
N LYS A 330 26.58 7.11 -21.83
CA LYS A 330 27.96 7.52 -21.48
C LYS A 330 28.36 7.26 -20.05
N ASN A 331 27.39 7.05 -19.13
CA ASN A 331 27.64 6.59 -17.77
C ASN A 331 26.38 5.94 -17.13
N PRO A 332 25.99 4.70 -17.53
CA PRO A 332 24.78 4.04 -17.03
C PRO A 332 24.86 3.71 -15.54
N PHE A 333 26.05 3.75 -14.95
CA PHE A 333 26.30 3.30 -13.57
C PHE A 333 26.34 4.42 -12.53
N SER A 334 26.24 5.69 -12.89
CA SER A 334 26.21 6.77 -11.90
C SER A 334 24.96 6.75 -11.00
N PHE A 335 23.87 6.11 -11.44
CA PHE A 335 22.64 5.89 -10.66
C PHE A 335 22.63 4.58 -9.88
N VAL A 336 23.61 3.70 -10.07
CA VAL A 336 23.57 2.30 -9.63
C VAL A 336 24.47 2.06 -8.41
N GLN A 337 25.31 3.02 -8.03
CA GLN A 337 26.26 2.84 -6.93
C GLN A 337 25.64 2.63 -5.56
N ASP A 338 24.34 2.99 -5.38
CA ASP A 338 23.65 2.89 -4.09
C ASP A 338 22.50 1.87 -4.07
N VAL A 339 22.34 1.04 -5.09
CA VAL A 339 21.27 0.03 -5.14
C VAL A 339 21.85 -1.37 -5.08
N ASP A 340 21.47 -2.10 -4.04
CA ASP A 340 21.79 -3.52 -3.87
C ASP A 340 21.00 -4.37 -4.88
N TRP A 341 21.56 -4.53 -6.08
CA TRP A 341 20.93 -5.29 -7.15
C TRP A 341 21.02 -6.79 -6.87
N HIS A 342 19.90 -7.50 -7.07
CA HIS A 342 19.94 -8.94 -7.03
C HIS A 342 21.00 -9.48 -7.99
N PRO A 343 21.83 -10.47 -7.59
CA PRO A 343 22.99 -10.97 -8.39
C PRO A 343 22.65 -11.40 -9.82
N GLU A 344 21.42 -11.82 -10.08
CA GLU A 344 20.96 -12.16 -11.43
C GLU A 344 20.75 -10.94 -12.34
N VAL A 345 20.48 -9.76 -11.78
CA VAL A 345 20.33 -8.52 -12.54
C VAL A 345 21.70 -7.99 -12.94
N THR A 346 22.68 -8.06 -12.03
CA THR A 346 24.05 -7.61 -12.25
C THR A 346 24.78 -8.43 -13.34
N LYS A 347 24.37 -9.68 -13.59
CA LYS A 347 24.94 -10.52 -14.67
C LYS A 347 24.41 -10.22 -16.06
N ARG A 348 23.36 -9.41 -16.18
CA ARG A 348 22.67 -9.13 -17.47
C ARG A 348 22.78 -7.66 -17.91
N VAL A 349 23.40 -6.81 -17.10
CA VAL A 349 23.78 -5.44 -17.42
C VAL A 349 25.29 -5.41 -17.73
#